data_736e533490a63fc60ccc0fff430e6c61
#
_entry.id   736e533490a63fc60ccc0fff430e6c61
#
_cell.length_a   1.000
_cell.length_b   1.000
_cell.length_c   1.000
_cell.angle_alpha   90.00
_cell.angle_beta   90.00
_cell.angle_gamma   90.00
#
_symmetry.space_group_name_H-M   'P 1'
#
loop_
_entity.id
_entity.type
_entity.pdbx_description
1 polymer ?
#
loop_
_entity_poly.entity_id
_entity_poly.type
_entity_poly.pdbx_seq_one_letter_code
_entity_poly.pdbx_strand_id
1 'polypeptide(L)'
;HRDIDTGRTMNAPEVVRRYAVTLLEAADETGVIEPITRDVEGLVATLDGSEELLDFLANPLISPEIQANALRQLFTDKVGELTLSFLQLMGSRGRAALIAVALQAFLELVAEREGVVGAEVRSAIELSPQQLQNLQERLERYTGRKVRLEAQVDANVRGGVIARVGDTVFDGSINTHLERLRLRLAG
;
A
#
# COMPACT_ATOMS: atom_id res chain seq x y z
N HIS A 1 -27.56 -23.52 -31.32
CA HIS A 1 -26.18 -23.24 -30.93
C HIS A 1 -26.17 -21.86 -30.29
N ARG A 2 -26.17 -21.85 -28.99
CA ARG A 2 -25.99 -20.64 -28.19
C ARG A 2 -24.51 -20.53 -27.94
N ASP A 3 -23.87 -19.60 -28.60
CA ASP A 3 -22.55 -19.13 -28.22
C ASP A 3 -22.67 -18.48 -26.83
N ILE A 4 -22.22 -19.20 -25.83
CA ILE A 4 -22.04 -18.68 -24.50
C ILE A 4 -20.80 -17.76 -24.60
N ASP A 5 -21.07 -16.48 -24.74
CA ASP A 5 -20.08 -15.43 -24.49
C ASP A 5 -19.51 -15.65 -23.08
N THR A 6 -18.41 -16.36 -23.00
CA THR A 6 -17.61 -16.43 -21.80
C THR A 6 -16.95 -15.07 -21.63
N GLY A 7 -17.75 -14.10 -21.18
CA GLY A 7 -17.25 -12.85 -20.66
C GLY A 7 -16.17 -13.16 -19.66
N ARG A 8 -14.94 -12.92 -20.06
CA ARG A 8 -13.73 -12.98 -19.23
C ARG A 8 -14.01 -12.14 -18.00
N THR A 9 -14.45 -12.78 -16.94
CA THR A 9 -14.48 -12.16 -15.62
C THR A 9 -13.03 -11.85 -15.27
N MET A 10 -12.63 -10.59 -15.52
CA MET A 10 -11.34 -10.11 -15.07
C MET A 10 -11.27 -10.33 -13.57
N ASN A 11 -10.28 -11.09 -13.11
CA ASN A 11 -10.02 -11.26 -11.70
C ASN A 11 -9.85 -9.89 -11.04
N ALA A 12 -10.47 -9.67 -9.88
CA ALA A 12 -10.38 -8.40 -9.15
C ALA A 12 -8.94 -7.87 -9.02
N PRO A 13 -7.90 -8.70 -8.77
CA PRO A 13 -6.50 -8.25 -8.77
C PRO A 13 -6.02 -7.62 -10.07
N GLU A 14 -6.42 -8.15 -11.23
CA GLU A 14 -6.05 -7.58 -12.54
C GLU A 14 -6.70 -6.21 -12.76
N VAL A 15 -7.95 -6.06 -12.38
CA VAL A 15 -8.69 -4.80 -12.48
C VAL A 15 -8.06 -3.75 -11.57
N VAL A 16 -7.78 -4.11 -10.32
CA VAL A 16 -7.12 -3.25 -9.33
C VAL A 16 -5.77 -2.76 -9.86
N ARG A 17 -4.94 -3.67 -10.35
CA ARG A 17 -3.63 -3.33 -10.92
C ARG A 17 -3.75 -2.38 -12.10
N ARG A 18 -4.69 -2.61 -13.00
CA ARG A 18 -4.93 -1.75 -14.16
C ARG A 18 -5.26 -0.32 -13.74
N TYR A 19 -6.14 -0.12 -12.78
CA TYR A 19 -6.48 1.20 -12.28
C TYR A 19 -5.28 1.89 -11.61
N ALA A 20 -4.54 1.16 -10.80
CA ALA A 20 -3.33 1.68 -10.15
C ALA A 20 -2.26 2.09 -11.16
N VAL A 21 -2.00 1.27 -12.18
CA VAL A 21 -1.05 1.58 -13.26
C VAL A 21 -1.50 2.79 -14.05
N THR A 22 -2.79 2.87 -14.40
CA THR A 22 -3.34 4.01 -15.14
C THR A 22 -3.18 5.32 -14.35
N LEU A 23 -3.43 5.30 -13.06
CA LEU A 23 -3.23 6.48 -12.21
C LEU A 23 -1.75 6.90 -12.17
N LEU A 24 -0.84 5.93 -12.04
CA LEU A 24 0.59 6.21 -12.02
C LEU A 24 1.09 6.78 -13.35
N GLU A 25 0.65 6.22 -14.47
CA GLU A 25 0.99 6.73 -15.80
C GLU A 25 0.48 8.17 -16.01
N ALA A 26 -0.77 8.44 -15.64
CA ALA A 26 -1.33 9.78 -15.72
C ALA A 26 -0.61 10.78 -14.82
N ALA A 27 -0.22 10.36 -13.62
CA ALA A 27 0.56 11.16 -12.68
C ALA A 27 1.96 11.47 -13.21
N ASP A 28 2.59 10.51 -13.87
CA ASP A 28 3.90 10.65 -14.48
C ASP A 28 3.87 11.62 -15.68
N GLU A 29 2.91 11.45 -16.58
CA GLU A 29 2.73 12.32 -17.75
C GLU A 29 2.52 13.79 -17.36
N THR A 30 1.80 14.04 -16.27
CA THR A 30 1.50 15.39 -15.77
C THR A 30 2.52 15.91 -14.77
N GLY A 31 3.50 15.12 -14.38
CA GLY A 31 4.56 15.51 -13.44
C GLY A 31 4.08 15.73 -12.00
N VAL A 32 2.99 15.08 -11.60
CA VAL A 32 2.34 15.27 -10.29
C VAL A 32 2.33 14.01 -9.41
N ILE A 33 3.32 13.13 -9.56
CA ILE A 33 3.42 11.89 -8.78
C ILE A 33 3.45 12.17 -7.28
N GLU A 34 4.28 13.11 -6.81
CA GLU A 34 4.38 13.45 -5.39
C GLU A 34 3.08 14.00 -4.79
N PRO A 35 2.41 14.99 -5.40
CA PRO A 35 1.12 15.46 -4.91
C PRO A 35 0.06 14.36 -4.85
N ILE A 36 -0.02 13.53 -5.89
CA ILE A 36 -0.98 12.42 -5.92
C ILE A 36 -0.65 11.36 -4.87
N THR A 37 0.61 11.05 -4.65
CA THR A 37 1.02 10.12 -3.60
C THR A 37 0.56 10.61 -2.22
N ARG A 38 0.70 11.90 -1.92
CA ARG A 38 0.20 12.49 -0.67
C ARG A 38 -1.33 12.43 -0.58
N ASP A 39 -2.02 12.71 -1.66
CA ASP A 39 -3.48 12.58 -1.72
C ASP A 39 -3.92 11.13 -1.42
N VAL A 40 -3.28 10.16 -2.05
CA VAL A 40 -3.57 8.73 -1.89
C VAL A 40 -3.29 8.27 -0.47
N GLU A 41 -2.18 8.68 0.13
CA GLU A 41 -1.87 8.39 1.54
C GLU A 41 -2.95 8.93 2.48
N GLY A 42 -3.39 10.15 2.27
CA GLY A 42 -4.48 10.77 3.03
C GLY A 42 -5.82 10.05 2.83
N LEU A 43 -6.12 9.63 1.61
CA LEU A 43 -7.33 8.86 1.30
C LEU A 43 -7.32 7.49 1.97
N VAL A 44 -6.21 6.78 1.91
CA VAL A 44 -6.03 5.48 2.58
C VAL A 44 -6.26 5.62 4.08
N ALA A 45 -5.65 6.63 4.71
CA ALA A 45 -5.84 6.90 6.13
C ALA A 45 -7.31 7.22 6.47
N THR A 46 -7.99 7.98 5.62
CA THR A 46 -9.42 8.31 5.78
C THR A 46 -10.30 7.08 5.66
N LEU A 47 -10.04 6.23 4.67
CA LEU A 47 -10.79 4.98 4.47
C LEU A 47 -10.56 3.97 5.59
N ASP A 48 -9.33 3.82 6.05
CA ASP A 48 -8.99 2.94 7.16
C ASP A 48 -9.62 3.39 8.49
N GLY A 49 -9.84 4.69 8.64
CA GLY A 49 -10.47 5.29 9.81
C GLY A 49 -12.00 5.32 9.79
N SER A 50 -12.65 4.89 8.72
CA SER A 50 -14.11 4.99 8.58
C SER A 50 -14.73 3.72 7.99
N GLU A 51 -15.21 2.82 8.85
CA GLU A 51 -15.98 1.65 8.43
C GLU A 51 -17.24 2.05 7.65
N GLU A 52 -17.89 3.14 8.07
CA GLU A 52 -19.10 3.65 7.40
C GLU A 52 -18.85 4.01 5.94
N LEU A 53 -17.72 4.66 5.65
CA LEU A 53 -17.35 5.00 4.30
C LEU A 53 -17.00 3.75 3.46
N LEU A 54 -16.27 2.81 4.04
CA LEU A 54 -15.96 1.53 3.39
C LEU A 54 -17.22 0.75 3.06
N ASP A 55 -18.16 0.67 3.99
CA ASP A 55 -19.45 -0.01 3.80
C ASP A 55 -20.29 0.68 2.71
N PHE A 56 -20.31 2.00 2.69
CA PHE A 56 -20.97 2.77 1.63
C PHE A 56 -20.39 2.45 0.25
N LEU A 57 -19.08 2.43 0.12
CA LEU A 57 -18.40 2.13 -1.15
C LEU A 57 -18.56 0.67 -1.58
N ALA A 58 -18.66 -0.25 -0.62
CA ALA A 58 -18.85 -1.68 -0.87
C ALA A 58 -20.30 -2.09 -1.11
N ASN A 59 -21.27 -1.21 -0.85
CA ASN A 59 -22.69 -1.54 -0.92
C ASN A 59 -23.18 -1.62 -2.37
N PRO A 60 -23.55 -2.85 -2.86
CA PRO A 60 -24.01 -3.03 -4.24
C PRO A 60 -25.39 -2.46 -4.52
N LEU A 61 -26.14 -2.09 -3.48
CA LEU A 61 -27.48 -1.49 -3.60
C LEU A 61 -27.44 0.01 -3.88
N ILE A 62 -26.30 0.65 -3.66
CA ILE A 62 -26.11 2.07 -3.96
C ILE A 62 -25.66 2.21 -5.42
N SER A 63 -26.35 3.06 -6.17
CA SER A 63 -26.03 3.24 -7.59
C SER A 63 -24.63 3.85 -7.81
N PRO A 64 -23.95 3.51 -8.91
CA PRO A 64 -22.66 4.12 -9.25
C PRO A 64 -22.68 5.64 -9.29
N GLU A 65 -23.77 6.24 -9.77
CA GLU A 65 -23.93 7.70 -9.82
C GLU A 65 -23.93 8.32 -8.43
N ILE A 66 -24.63 7.72 -7.48
CA ILE A 66 -24.69 8.20 -6.09
C ILE A 66 -23.32 8.08 -5.44
N GLN A 67 -22.62 6.96 -5.66
CA GLN A 67 -21.27 6.76 -5.13
C GLN A 67 -20.28 7.77 -5.73
N ALA A 68 -20.30 8.00 -7.03
CA ALA A 68 -19.45 8.97 -7.69
C ALA A 68 -19.71 10.41 -7.22
N ASN A 69 -20.97 10.79 -7.05
CA ASN A 69 -21.35 12.11 -6.53
C ASN A 69 -20.93 12.30 -5.08
N ALA A 70 -21.08 11.28 -4.25
CA ALA A 70 -20.62 11.32 -2.85
C ALA A 70 -19.10 11.49 -2.76
N LEU A 71 -18.35 10.76 -3.56
CA LEU A 71 -16.88 10.89 -3.64
C LEU A 71 -16.48 12.31 -4.04
N ARG A 72 -17.15 12.88 -5.02
CA ARG A 72 -16.91 14.26 -5.45
C ARG A 72 -17.17 15.25 -4.30
N GLN A 73 -18.30 15.14 -3.64
CA GLN A 73 -18.67 16.06 -2.53
C GLN A 73 -17.72 15.94 -1.34
N LEU A 74 -17.29 14.72 -1.02
CA LEU A 74 -16.41 14.48 0.12
C LEU A 74 -14.98 14.99 -0.10
N PHE A 75 -14.48 14.91 -1.33
CA PHE A 75 -13.05 15.07 -1.60
C PHE A 75 -12.68 16.23 -2.53
N THR A 76 -13.64 17.01 -3.05
CA THR A 76 -13.39 18.12 -4.02
C THR A 76 -12.31 19.09 -3.52
N ASP A 77 -12.32 19.46 -2.24
CA ASP A 77 -11.37 20.42 -1.67
C ASP A 77 -10.21 19.77 -0.92
N LYS A 78 -10.15 18.43 -0.93
CA LYS A 78 -9.18 17.67 -0.13
C LYS A 78 -8.09 17.01 -0.96
N VAL A 79 -8.36 16.78 -2.24
CA VAL A 79 -7.43 16.12 -3.16
C VAL A 79 -7.31 16.92 -4.45
N GLY A 80 -6.24 16.66 -5.20
CA GLY A 80 -6.03 17.27 -6.50
C GLY A 80 -7.02 16.78 -7.55
N GLU A 81 -7.08 17.49 -8.66
CA GLU A 81 -8.03 17.25 -9.76
C GLU A 81 -7.91 15.83 -10.35
N LEU A 82 -6.68 15.36 -10.58
CA LEU A 82 -6.45 14.03 -11.14
C LEU A 82 -6.88 12.92 -10.17
N THR A 83 -6.59 13.06 -8.90
CA THR A 83 -7.03 12.11 -7.86
C THR A 83 -8.55 12.08 -7.77
N LEU A 84 -9.20 13.24 -7.79
CA LEU A 84 -10.67 13.33 -7.76
C LEU A 84 -11.30 12.67 -8.98
N SER A 85 -10.76 12.93 -10.18
CA SER A 85 -11.20 12.31 -11.42
C SER A 85 -11.08 10.79 -11.40
N PHE A 86 -10.01 10.28 -10.79
CA PHE A 86 -9.80 8.84 -10.60
C PHE A 86 -10.87 8.23 -9.68
N LEU A 87 -11.18 8.87 -8.55
CA LEU A 87 -12.23 8.41 -7.64
C LEU A 87 -13.59 8.40 -8.32
N GLN A 88 -13.92 9.46 -9.03
CA GLN A 88 -15.17 9.56 -9.78
C GLN A 88 -15.28 8.50 -10.88
N LEU A 89 -14.20 8.24 -11.59
CA LEU A 89 -14.15 7.21 -12.62
C LEU A 89 -14.46 5.83 -12.04
N MET A 90 -13.81 5.47 -10.94
CA MET A 90 -14.05 4.19 -10.25
C MET A 90 -15.49 4.09 -9.74
N GLY A 91 -16.00 5.14 -9.14
CA GLY A 91 -17.39 5.20 -8.67
C GLY A 91 -18.40 5.03 -9.80
N SER A 92 -18.25 5.80 -10.87
CA SER A 92 -19.16 5.78 -12.03
C SER A 92 -19.14 4.45 -12.82
N ARG A 93 -18.01 3.73 -12.74
CA ARG A 93 -17.87 2.41 -13.36
C ARG A 93 -18.39 1.26 -12.48
N GLY A 94 -19.00 1.56 -11.33
CA GLY A 94 -19.49 0.56 -10.39
C GLY A 94 -18.37 -0.19 -9.66
N ARG A 95 -17.21 0.42 -9.51
CA ARG A 95 -16.01 -0.18 -8.89
C ARG A 95 -15.57 0.54 -7.62
N ALA A 96 -16.49 1.24 -6.98
CA ALA A 96 -16.21 1.93 -5.72
C ALA A 96 -15.67 1.01 -4.62
N ALA A 97 -16.14 -0.24 -4.58
CA ALA A 97 -15.64 -1.24 -3.64
C ALA A 97 -14.15 -1.57 -3.79
N LEU A 98 -13.56 -1.30 -4.95
CA LEU A 98 -12.15 -1.56 -5.24
C LEU A 98 -11.24 -0.36 -4.99
N ILE A 99 -11.79 0.80 -4.63
CA ILE A 99 -11.01 2.03 -4.44
C ILE A 99 -9.90 1.85 -3.41
N ALA A 100 -10.21 1.32 -2.23
CA ALA A 100 -9.23 1.14 -1.16
C ALA A 100 -8.03 0.28 -1.61
N VAL A 101 -8.29 -0.86 -2.23
CA VAL A 101 -7.23 -1.75 -2.72
C VAL A 101 -6.48 -1.19 -3.93
N ALA A 102 -7.15 -0.40 -4.78
CA ALA A 102 -6.50 0.27 -5.91
C ALA A 102 -5.54 1.38 -5.45
N LEU A 103 -5.92 2.13 -4.42
CA LEU A 103 -5.06 3.14 -3.81
C LEU A 103 -3.83 2.50 -3.15
N GLN A 104 -4.00 1.39 -2.44
CA GLN A 104 -2.88 0.62 -1.89
C GLN A 104 -1.95 0.12 -2.98
N ALA A 105 -2.49 -0.44 -4.05
CA ALA A 105 -1.71 -0.91 -5.19
C ALA A 105 -0.92 0.23 -5.86
N PHE A 106 -1.49 1.43 -5.94
CA PHE A 106 -0.79 2.62 -6.43
C PHE A 106 0.43 2.95 -5.56
N LEU A 107 0.27 2.96 -4.23
CA LEU A 107 1.39 3.23 -3.31
C LEU A 107 2.50 2.18 -3.44
N GLU A 108 2.15 0.92 -3.62
CA GLU A 108 3.11 -0.16 -3.88
C GLU A 108 3.88 0.05 -5.19
N LEU A 109 3.20 0.46 -6.27
CA LEU A 109 3.84 0.77 -7.55
C LEU A 109 4.79 1.96 -7.46
N VAL A 110 4.41 3.01 -6.72
CA VAL A 110 5.29 4.16 -6.46
C VAL A 110 6.53 3.73 -5.68
N ALA A 111 6.36 2.91 -4.64
CA ALA A 111 7.46 2.38 -3.85
C ALA A 111 8.42 1.52 -4.70
N GLU A 112 7.89 0.64 -5.55
CA GLU A 112 8.68 -0.15 -6.49
C GLU A 112 9.50 0.74 -7.45
N ARG A 113 8.87 1.79 -7.96
CA ARG A 113 9.52 2.74 -8.87
C ARG A 113 10.65 3.52 -8.19
N GLU A 114 10.47 3.92 -6.93
CA GLU A 114 11.48 4.59 -6.13
C GLU A 114 12.57 3.65 -5.62
N GLY A 115 12.42 2.34 -5.85
CA GLY A 115 13.32 1.31 -5.37
C GLY A 115 13.19 1.04 -3.87
N VAL A 116 12.08 1.39 -3.27
CA VAL A 116 11.78 1.11 -1.86
C VAL A 116 11.45 -0.37 -1.69
N VAL A 117 12.16 -1.04 -0.79
CA VAL A 117 11.95 -2.45 -0.45
C VAL A 117 11.23 -2.54 0.89
N GLY A 118 10.21 -3.37 0.99
CA GLY A 118 9.53 -3.67 2.25
C GLY A 118 10.38 -4.62 3.12
N ALA A 119 10.49 -4.31 4.41
CA ALA A 119 11.11 -5.17 5.41
C ALA A 119 10.12 -5.47 6.53
N GLU A 120 9.86 -6.74 6.77
CA GLU A 120 9.05 -7.21 7.89
C GLU A 120 9.96 -7.43 9.10
N VAL A 121 9.66 -6.73 10.20
CA VAL A 121 10.45 -6.79 11.45
C VAL A 121 9.59 -7.42 12.54
N ARG A 122 10.13 -8.47 13.17
CA ARG A 122 9.52 -9.11 14.34
C ARG A 122 10.45 -8.99 15.53
N SER A 123 9.90 -8.62 16.68
CA SER A 123 10.64 -8.51 17.93
C SER A 123 9.78 -8.97 19.11
N ALA A 124 10.44 -9.46 20.17
CA ALA A 124 9.73 -9.89 21.39
C ALA A 124 9.13 -8.72 22.15
N ILE A 125 9.70 -7.53 22.00
CA ILE A 125 9.26 -6.29 22.64
C ILE A 125 9.10 -5.19 21.59
N GLU A 126 8.31 -4.18 21.92
CA GLU A 126 8.15 -3.01 21.08
C GLU A 126 9.48 -2.26 20.92
N LEU A 127 9.90 -2.01 19.69
CA LEU A 127 11.10 -1.26 19.40
C LEU A 127 10.85 0.25 19.51
N SER A 128 11.80 0.97 20.10
CA SER A 128 11.77 2.42 20.16
C SER A 128 11.94 3.02 18.74
N PRO A 129 11.47 4.26 18.51
CA PRO A 129 11.69 4.94 17.23
C PRO A 129 13.17 5.01 16.83
N GLN A 130 14.07 5.19 17.80
CA GLN A 130 15.52 5.20 17.57
C GLN A 130 16.05 3.84 17.11
N GLN A 131 15.57 2.75 17.70
CA GLN A 131 15.95 1.39 17.30
C GLN A 131 15.44 1.06 15.90
N LEU A 132 14.21 1.47 15.55
CA LEU A 132 13.65 1.29 14.22
C LEU A 132 14.45 2.07 13.17
N GLN A 133 14.82 3.31 13.46
CA GLN A 133 15.63 4.13 12.56
C GLN A 133 17.02 3.52 12.32
N ASN A 134 17.68 3.06 13.37
CA ASN A 134 18.98 2.41 13.26
C ASN A 134 18.91 1.12 12.44
N LEU A 135 17.85 0.33 12.63
CA LEU A 135 17.61 -0.88 11.86
C LEU A 135 17.36 -0.57 10.38
N GLN A 136 16.54 0.44 10.10
CA GLN A 136 16.27 0.91 8.75
C GLN A 136 17.55 1.34 8.02
N GLU A 137 18.36 2.16 8.63
CA GLU A 137 19.64 2.64 8.05
C GLU A 137 20.57 1.46 7.74
N ARG A 138 20.64 0.45 8.59
CA ARG A 138 21.48 -0.73 8.38
C ARG A 138 20.99 -1.60 7.24
N LEU A 139 19.67 -1.82 7.17
CA LEU A 139 19.07 -2.57 6.08
C LEU A 139 19.24 -1.84 4.75
N GLU A 140 19.15 -0.50 4.74
CA GLU A 140 19.42 0.31 3.57
C GLU A 140 20.87 0.23 3.10
N ARG A 141 21.82 0.25 4.01
CA ARG A 141 23.25 0.04 3.68
C ARG A 141 23.52 -1.34 3.10
N TYR A 142 22.86 -2.35 3.66
CA TYR A 142 23.07 -3.71 3.20
C TYR A 142 22.43 -3.97 1.83
N THR A 143 21.20 -3.51 1.61
CA THR A 143 20.46 -3.72 0.37
C THR A 143 20.82 -2.74 -0.75
N GLY A 144 21.44 -1.60 -0.42
CA GLY A 144 21.67 -0.49 -1.35
C GLY A 144 20.38 0.19 -1.82
N ARG A 145 19.26 -0.04 -1.13
CA ARG A 145 17.93 0.48 -1.47
C ARG A 145 17.30 1.13 -0.25
N LYS A 146 16.33 2.02 -0.49
CA LYS A 146 15.48 2.53 0.57
C LYS A 146 14.58 1.42 1.10
N VAL A 147 14.50 1.31 2.41
CA VAL A 147 13.75 0.26 3.11
C VAL A 147 12.61 0.88 3.91
N ARG A 148 11.41 0.30 3.76
CA ARG A 148 10.26 0.61 4.60
C ARG A 148 10.06 -0.51 5.61
N LEU A 149 10.04 -0.18 6.90
CA LEU A 149 9.86 -1.15 7.97
C LEU A 149 8.38 -1.32 8.32
N GLU A 150 7.96 -2.57 8.47
CA GLU A 150 6.71 -2.97 9.11
C GLU A 150 7.07 -3.77 10.35
N ALA A 151 6.92 -3.15 11.53
CA ALA A 151 7.29 -3.75 12.79
C ALA A 151 6.10 -4.43 13.46
N GLN A 152 6.30 -5.66 13.91
CA GLN A 152 5.32 -6.43 14.69
C GLN A 152 5.97 -6.95 15.95
N VAL A 153 5.20 -6.94 17.05
CA VAL A 153 5.62 -7.60 18.31
C VAL A 153 5.13 -9.04 18.27
N ASP A 154 6.07 -9.97 18.41
CA ASP A 154 5.79 -11.40 18.43
C ASP A 154 6.49 -12.05 19.63
N ALA A 155 5.70 -12.53 20.59
CA ALA A 155 6.19 -13.18 21.80
C ALA A 155 6.97 -14.47 21.54
N ASN A 156 6.83 -15.08 20.36
CA ASN A 156 7.56 -16.29 19.98
C ASN A 156 9.02 -16.00 19.58
N VAL A 157 9.35 -14.74 19.32
CA VAL A 157 10.74 -14.34 19.07
C VAL A 157 11.50 -14.29 20.38
N ARG A 158 12.51 -15.16 20.51
CA ARG A 158 13.32 -15.23 21.73
C ARG A 158 14.40 -14.16 21.74
N GLY A 159 14.15 -13.06 22.46
CA GLY A 159 15.17 -12.09 22.86
C GLY A 159 15.93 -11.40 21.75
N GLY A 160 15.37 -11.27 20.56
CA GLY A 160 16.04 -10.71 19.40
C GLY A 160 15.12 -9.94 18.48
N VAL A 161 15.70 -9.46 17.39
CA VAL A 161 15.00 -8.85 16.28
C VAL A 161 15.23 -9.71 15.04
N ILE A 162 14.14 -10.09 14.39
CA ILE A 162 14.17 -10.77 13.09
C ILE A 162 13.63 -9.82 12.04
N ALA A 163 14.43 -9.53 11.02
CA ALA A 163 14.02 -8.72 9.89
C ALA A 163 14.06 -9.55 8.61
N ARG A 164 13.00 -9.49 7.83
CA ARG A 164 12.90 -10.17 6.54
C ARG A 164 12.79 -9.16 5.41
N VAL A 165 13.73 -9.20 4.49
CA VAL A 165 13.77 -8.36 3.29
C VAL A 165 13.81 -9.27 2.05
N GLY A 166 12.68 -9.40 1.35
CA GLY A 166 12.57 -10.36 0.24
C GLY A 166 12.79 -11.80 0.73
N ASP A 167 13.76 -12.49 0.14
CA ASP A 167 14.15 -13.86 0.50
C ASP A 167 15.24 -13.93 1.59
N THR A 168 15.70 -12.78 2.05
CA THR A 168 16.80 -12.68 3.02
C THR A 168 16.27 -12.42 4.41
N VAL A 169 16.70 -13.22 5.38
CA VAL A 169 16.35 -13.08 6.79
C VAL A 169 17.57 -12.64 7.59
N PHE A 170 17.42 -11.53 8.30
CA PHE A 170 18.41 -11.02 9.24
C PHE A 170 17.96 -11.37 10.66
N ASP A 171 18.80 -12.10 11.38
CA ASP A 171 18.53 -12.48 12.76
C ASP A 171 19.55 -11.79 13.67
N GLY A 172 19.07 -10.96 14.59
CA GLY A 172 19.92 -10.18 15.49
C GLY A 172 19.38 -10.14 16.90
N SER A 173 20.28 -10.10 17.90
CA SER A 173 19.91 -9.90 19.29
C SER A 173 19.81 -8.41 19.61
N ILE A 174 18.77 -8.01 20.38
CA ILE A 174 18.59 -6.64 20.87
C ILE A 174 19.75 -6.23 21.80
N ASN A 175 20.32 -7.18 22.52
CA ASN A 175 21.38 -6.94 23.51
C ASN A 175 22.80 -6.95 22.93
N THR A 176 23.00 -7.53 21.78
CA THR A 176 24.26 -7.47 21.04
C THR A 176 24.08 -6.47 19.93
N HIS A 177 24.47 -5.25 20.17
CA HIS A 177 24.47 -4.15 19.21
C HIS A 177 24.07 -4.59 17.80
N LEU A 178 23.06 -3.97 17.23
CA LEU A 178 22.59 -4.18 15.85
C LEU A 178 23.73 -4.32 14.79
N GLU A 179 24.97 -4.32 15.23
CA GLU A 179 26.21 -4.51 14.44
C GLU A 179 26.46 -5.95 14.00
N ARG A 180 25.79 -6.93 14.60
CA ARG A 180 25.96 -8.35 14.30
C ARG A 180 24.67 -9.00 13.77
N LEU A 181 24.08 -8.41 12.78
CA LEU A 181 23.00 -9.08 12.04
C LEU A 181 23.59 -10.32 11.34
N ARG A 182 23.12 -11.49 11.71
CA ARG A 182 23.47 -12.72 11.00
C ARG A 182 22.56 -12.87 9.79
N LEU A 183 23.17 -12.90 8.64
CA LEU A 183 22.48 -13.20 7.40
C LEU A 183 22.13 -14.69 7.37
N ARG A 184 20.83 -14.99 7.30
CA ARG A 184 20.38 -16.34 6.95
C ARG A 184 19.72 -16.26 5.56
N LEU A 185 20.29 -16.99 4.62
CA LEU A 185 19.61 -17.24 3.37
C LEU A 185 18.42 -18.16 3.67
N ALA A 186 17.21 -17.72 3.31
CA ALA A 186 16.05 -18.58 3.33
C ALA A 186 16.26 -19.64 2.23
N GLY A 187 16.61 -20.85 2.65
CA GLY A 187 16.74 -21.99 1.77
C GLY A 187 15.41 -22.60 1.40
#